data_51739adf10759a07f6cbf5f5f943f8df
#
_entry.id   51739adf10759a07f6cbf5f5f943f8df
#
_cell.length_a   1.000
_cell.length_b   1.000
_cell.length_c   1.000
_cell.angle_alpha   90.00
_cell.angle_beta   90.00
_cell.angle_gamma   90.00
#
_symmetry.space_group_name_H-M   'P 1'
#
loop_
_entity.id
_entity.type
_entity.pdbx_description
1 polymer ?
#
loop_
_entity_poly.entity_id
_entity_poly.type
_entity_poly.pdbx_seq_one_letter_code
_entity_poly.pdbx_strand_id
1 'polypeptide(L)'
;MESDDIASVTIRYLEADEKIMISSDEDWAQLCVLPNTKIFSPHTKKFKIIKNPEKILLKKIKGDISDNLLEVPKTEAEFEKRRMIVDLIHLPQHIEAIIRPVIETMPIKNLYLGKIPFRICREEIRKLYKLEE
;
A
#
# COMPACT_ATOMS: atom_id res chain seq x y z
N MET A 1 -3.64 -6.56 13.41
CA MET A 1 -2.63 -6.22 12.40
C MET A 1 -3.01 -6.87 11.09
N GLU A 2 -3.12 -6.08 10.05
CA GLU A 2 -3.51 -6.53 8.71
C GLU A 2 -2.32 -6.36 7.74
N SER A 3 -2.43 -6.96 6.55
CA SER A 3 -1.41 -6.82 5.50
C SER A 3 -1.19 -5.37 5.09
N ASP A 4 -2.24 -4.56 5.14
CA ASP A 4 -2.20 -3.14 4.81
C ASP A 4 -1.31 -2.34 5.77
N ASP A 5 -1.31 -2.71 7.04
CA ASP A 5 -0.44 -2.10 8.04
C ASP A 5 1.03 -2.39 7.72
N ILE A 6 1.33 -3.62 7.35
CA ILE A 6 2.69 -4.04 6.97
C ILE A 6 3.13 -3.29 5.70
N ALA A 7 2.27 -3.21 4.70
CA ALA A 7 2.55 -2.48 3.46
C ALA A 7 2.84 -0.99 3.75
N SER A 8 2.03 -0.36 4.58
CA SER A 8 2.18 1.03 4.97
C SER A 8 3.55 1.30 5.61
N VAL A 9 3.92 0.52 6.61
CA VAL A 9 5.20 0.69 7.32
C VAL A 9 6.37 0.41 6.38
N THR A 10 6.28 -0.65 5.56
CA THR A 10 7.32 -1.01 4.60
C THR A 10 7.58 0.14 3.62
N ILE A 11 6.55 0.69 3.02
CA ILE A 11 6.69 1.79 2.04
C ILE A 11 7.23 3.06 2.67
N ARG A 12 6.86 3.36 3.90
CA ARG A 12 7.32 4.58 4.58
C ARG A 12 8.77 4.52 5.08
N TYR A 13 9.22 3.36 5.52
CA TYR A 13 10.52 3.22 6.21
C TYR A 13 11.57 2.44 5.44
N LEU A 14 11.22 1.70 4.39
CA LEU A 14 12.21 1.06 3.54
C LEU A 14 12.91 2.13 2.69
N GLU A 15 14.22 2.19 2.76
CA GLU A 15 15.01 3.12 1.95
C GLU A 15 15.15 2.58 0.52
N ALA A 16 14.66 3.36 -0.44
CA ALA A 16 14.79 3.07 -1.86
C ALA A 16 14.51 4.35 -2.67
N ASP A 17 15.16 4.46 -3.83
CA ASP A 17 14.98 5.61 -4.74
C ASP A 17 13.58 5.61 -5.37
N GLU A 18 13.07 4.43 -5.69
CA GLU A 18 11.74 4.23 -6.24
C GLU A 18 11.08 3.04 -5.56
N LYS A 19 9.80 3.19 -5.23
CA LYS A 19 9.00 2.14 -4.58
C LYS A 19 7.81 1.81 -5.45
N ILE A 20 7.70 0.55 -5.82
CA ILE A 20 6.60 0.05 -6.64
C ILE A 20 5.84 -1.00 -5.85
N MET A 21 4.59 -0.71 -5.57
CA MET A 21 3.67 -1.65 -4.95
C MET A 21 2.99 -2.47 -6.05
N ILE A 22 2.97 -3.77 -5.91
CA ILE A 22 2.27 -4.67 -6.83
C ILE A 22 1.02 -5.17 -6.13
N SER A 23 -0.11 -4.55 -6.42
CA SER A 23 -1.38 -4.86 -5.79
C SER A 23 -2.57 -4.45 -6.64
N SER A 24 -3.65 -5.19 -6.54
CA SER A 24 -4.96 -4.81 -7.06
C SER A 24 -5.84 -4.11 -6.03
N ASP A 25 -5.38 -4.05 -4.77
CA ASP A 25 -6.11 -3.41 -3.69
C ASP A 25 -6.11 -1.89 -3.85
N GLU A 26 -7.30 -1.30 -3.93
CA GLU A 26 -7.45 0.14 -4.08
C GLU A 26 -7.00 0.92 -2.85
N ASP A 27 -7.02 0.32 -1.67
CA ASP A 27 -6.64 0.99 -0.43
C ASP A 27 -5.16 1.36 -0.42
N TRP A 28 -4.31 0.56 -1.05
CA TRP A 28 -2.89 0.84 -1.16
C TRP A 28 -2.59 2.07 -2.00
N ALA A 29 -3.52 2.52 -2.83
CA ALA A 29 -3.37 3.75 -3.60
C ALA A 29 -3.25 5.00 -2.72
N GLN A 30 -3.67 4.96 -1.45
CA GLN A 30 -3.41 6.02 -0.48
C GLN A 30 -1.92 6.28 -0.29
N LEU A 31 -1.10 5.24 -0.38
CA LEU A 31 0.35 5.31 -0.20
C LEU A 31 1.06 6.03 -1.35
N CYS A 32 0.40 6.24 -2.48
CA CYS A 32 0.93 7.01 -3.61
C CYS A 32 1.09 8.52 -3.32
N VAL A 33 0.64 9.00 -2.16
CA VAL A 33 0.94 10.35 -1.67
C VAL A 33 2.42 10.50 -1.33
N LEU A 34 3.10 9.41 -1.02
CA LEU A 34 4.52 9.40 -0.70
C LEU A 34 5.38 9.62 -1.97
N PRO A 35 6.54 10.28 -1.85
CA PRO A 35 7.38 10.57 -3.01
C PRO A 35 7.92 9.27 -3.65
N ASN A 36 8.02 9.27 -4.99
CA ASN A 36 8.55 8.16 -5.79
C ASN A 36 7.89 6.81 -5.52
N THR A 37 6.61 6.82 -5.18
CA THR A 37 5.81 5.63 -4.88
C THR A 37 4.73 5.46 -5.95
N LYS A 38 4.71 4.28 -6.55
CA LYS A 38 3.79 3.89 -7.62
C LYS A 38 3.10 2.58 -7.27
N ILE A 39 1.94 2.37 -7.88
CA ILE A 39 1.22 1.11 -7.77
C ILE A 39 1.04 0.47 -9.15
N PHE A 40 1.41 -0.79 -9.27
CA PHE A 40 1.25 -1.62 -10.45
C PHE A 40 0.14 -2.64 -10.21
N SER A 41 -0.85 -2.67 -11.09
CA SER A 41 -1.94 -3.64 -11.01
C SER A 41 -1.56 -4.93 -11.73
N PRO A 42 -1.45 -6.07 -11.04
CA PRO A 42 -1.20 -7.36 -11.68
C PRO A 42 -2.40 -7.82 -12.52
N HIS A 43 -3.58 -7.31 -12.24
CA HIS A 43 -4.81 -7.64 -12.97
C HIS A 43 -4.85 -7.00 -14.36
N THR A 44 -4.60 -5.68 -14.44
CA THR A 44 -4.57 -4.95 -15.70
C THR A 44 -3.19 -4.94 -16.36
N LYS A 45 -2.14 -5.37 -15.64
CA LYS A 45 -0.73 -5.35 -16.04
C LYS A 45 -0.23 -3.95 -16.43
N LYS A 46 -0.73 -2.95 -15.73
CA LYS A 46 -0.38 -1.54 -15.94
C LYS A 46 -0.19 -0.82 -14.61
N PHE A 47 0.57 0.27 -14.65
CA PHE A 47 0.59 1.21 -13.54
C PHE A 47 -0.76 1.90 -13.42
N LYS A 48 -1.25 2.01 -12.19
CA LYS A 48 -2.44 2.80 -11.90
C LYS A 48 -2.05 4.28 -11.84
N ILE A 49 -2.80 5.12 -12.52
CA ILE A 49 -2.64 6.57 -12.47
C ILE A 49 -3.49 7.10 -11.31
N ILE A 50 -2.84 7.50 -10.23
CA ILE A 50 -3.50 8.05 -9.05
C ILE A 50 -3.31 9.57 -9.04
N LYS A 51 -4.35 10.29 -9.46
CA LYS A 51 -4.30 11.76 -9.53
C LYS A 51 -4.38 12.42 -8.16
N ASN A 52 -5.21 11.89 -7.28
CA ASN A 52 -5.45 12.44 -5.94
C ASN A 52 -5.55 11.31 -4.91
N PRO A 53 -4.42 10.84 -4.35
CA PRO A 53 -4.43 9.76 -3.35
C PRO A 53 -5.26 10.09 -2.11
N GLU A 54 -5.30 11.35 -1.71
CA GLU A 54 -6.06 11.82 -0.56
C GLU A 54 -7.57 11.62 -0.70
N LYS A 55 -8.10 11.70 -1.93
CA LYS A 55 -9.52 11.47 -2.18
C LYS A 55 -9.94 10.02 -1.93
N ILE A 56 -9.03 9.09 -2.04
CA ILE A 56 -9.30 7.69 -1.76
C ILE A 56 -9.60 7.49 -0.29
N LEU A 57 -8.80 8.10 0.57
CA LEU A 57 -9.04 8.09 2.00
C LEU A 57 -10.38 8.71 2.36
N LEU A 58 -10.69 9.88 1.82
CA LEU A 58 -11.96 10.57 2.07
C LEU A 58 -13.16 9.74 1.61
N LYS A 59 -13.08 9.12 0.42
CA LYS A 59 -14.13 8.25 -0.08
C LYS A 59 -14.36 7.07 0.86
N LYS A 60 -13.31 6.47 1.36
CA LYS A 60 -13.40 5.33 2.26
C LYS A 60 -13.97 5.70 3.63
N ILE A 61 -13.61 6.86 4.16
CA ILE A 61 -14.19 7.37 5.42
C ILE A 61 -15.70 7.60 5.27
N LYS A 62 -16.14 8.12 4.13
CA LYS A 62 -17.56 8.38 3.86
C LYS A 62 -18.41 7.13 3.76
N GLY A 63 -17.85 6.02 3.34
CA GLY A 63 -18.52 4.73 3.32
C GLY A 63 -17.84 3.73 2.41
N ASP A 64 -17.66 2.51 2.90
CA ASP A 64 -17.10 1.38 2.16
C ASP A 64 -17.85 0.10 2.54
N ILE A 65 -18.55 -0.47 1.57
CA ILE A 65 -19.32 -1.70 1.77
C ILE A 65 -18.40 -2.87 2.11
N SER A 66 -17.23 -2.95 1.51
CA SER A 66 -16.27 -4.04 1.75
C SER A 66 -15.74 -4.07 3.19
N ASP A 67 -15.67 -2.91 3.86
CA ASP A 67 -15.24 -2.78 5.25
C ASP A 67 -16.43 -2.56 6.22
N ASN A 68 -17.65 -2.81 5.78
CA ASN A 68 -18.89 -2.60 6.56
C ASN A 68 -19.11 -1.13 7.02
N LEU A 69 -18.57 -0.17 6.29
CA LEU A 69 -18.76 1.26 6.54
C LEU A 69 -19.93 1.78 5.68
N LEU A 70 -21.14 1.41 6.05
CA LEU A 70 -22.34 1.63 5.24
C LEU A 70 -22.93 3.03 5.36
N GLU A 71 -22.66 3.73 6.46
CA GLU A 71 -23.25 5.06 6.71
C GLU A 71 -22.17 6.15 6.69
N VAL A 72 -22.54 7.32 6.19
CA VAL A 72 -21.69 8.51 6.25
C VAL A 72 -21.57 8.98 7.70
N PRO A 73 -20.36 9.32 8.20
CA PRO A 73 -20.18 9.87 9.53
C PRO A 73 -20.99 11.16 9.70
N LYS A 74 -21.73 11.26 10.79
CA LYS A 74 -22.60 12.40 11.08
C LYS A 74 -21.94 13.45 11.97
N THR A 75 -20.91 13.05 12.70
CA THR A 75 -20.17 13.91 13.63
C THR A 75 -18.67 13.88 13.31
N GLU A 76 -17.96 14.92 13.75
CA GLU A 76 -16.52 15.01 13.62
C GLU A 76 -15.81 13.85 14.38
N ALA A 77 -16.33 13.48 15.53
CA ALA A 77 -15.82 12.36 16.31
C ALA A 77 -15.94 11.02 15.56
N GLU A 78 -17.06 10.76 14.89
CA GLU A 78 -17.25 9.58 14.06
C GLU A 78 -16.31 9.59 12.85
N PHE A 79 -16.11 10.74 12.21
CA PHE A 79 -15.19 10.92 11.10
C PHE A 79 -13.75 10.57 11.51
N GLU A 80 -13.27 11.12 12.61
CA GLU A 80 -11.92 10.85 13.13
C GLU A 80 -11.75 9.40 13.54
N LYS A 81 -12.75 8.79 14.15
CA LYS A 81 -12.72 7.37 14.50
C LYS A 81 -12.58 6.47 13.26
N ARG A 82 -13.32 6.75 12.21
CA ARG A 82 -13.18 6.02 10.93
C ARG A 82 -11.84 6.28 10.26
N ARG A 83 -11.37 7.52 10.29
CA ARG A 83 -10.05 7.88 9.75
C ARG A 83 -8.95 7.03 10.39
N MET A 84 -8.96 6.86 11.69
CA MET A 84 -7.99 6.04 12.42
C MET A 84 -7.99 4.57 11.97
N ILE A 85 -9.12 4.06 11.50
CA ILE A 85 -9.26 2.68 11.03
C ILE A 85 -8.75 2.51 9.59
N VAL A 86 -9.03 3.46 8.71
CA VAL A 86 -8.81 3.32 7.26
C VAL A 86 -7.59 4.07 6.72
N ASP A 87 -7.02 4.98 7.50
CA ASP A 87 -5.85 5.77 7.09
C ASP A 87 -4.58 4.93 7.17
N LEU A 88 -3.98 4.64 6.00
CA LEU A 88 -2.75 3.87 5.92
C LEU A 88 -1.48 4.72 6.13
N ILE A 89 -1.59 6.04 6.10
CA ILE A 89 -0.44 6.93 6.31
C ILE A 89 -0.16 7.14 7.81
N HIS A 90 -1.22 7.21 8.61
CA HIS A 90 -1.14 7.48 10.05
C HIS A 90 -1.65 6.28 10.85
N LEU A 91 -0.82 5.24 10.94
CA LEU A 91 -1.15 4.04 11.73
C LEU A 91 -1.10 4.32 13.23
N PRO A 92 -1.87 3.55 14.03
CA PRO A 92 -1.71 3.56 15.48
C PRO A 92 -0.26 3.24 15.90
N GLN A 93 0.26 4.02 16.84
CA GLN A 93 1.66 3.92 17.26
C GLN A 93 2.07 2.52 17.73
N HIS A 94 1.19 1.79 18.40
CA HIS A 94 1.48 0.44 18.88
C HIS A 94 1.67 -0.57 17.74
N ILE A 95 0.98 -0.40 16.62
CA ILE A 95 1.15 -1.24 15.42
C ILE A 95 2.46 -0.90 14.73
N GLU A 96 2.73 0.37 14.53
CA GLU A 96 3.97 0.83 13.92
C GLU A 96 5.21 0.40 14.72
N ALA A 97 5.13 0.45 16.04
CA ALA A 97 6.21 0.02 16.93
C ALA A 97 6.56 -1.47 16.80
N ILE A 98 5.61 -2.31 16.39
CA ILE A 98 5.86 -3.74 16.14
C ILE A 98 6.52 -3.96 14.77
N ILE A 99 6.05 -3.27 13.73
CA ILE A 99 6.44 -3.52 12.35
C ILE A 99 7.76 -2.80 12.00
N ARG A 100 7.89 -1.54 12.39
CA ARG A 100 9.02 -0.69 12.01
C ARG A 100 10.41 -1.29 12.30
N PRO A 101 10.69 -1.85 13.49
CA PRO A 101 12.00 -2.46 13.75
C PRO A 101 12.32 -3.62 12.82
N VAL A 102 11.32 -4.40 12.42
CA VAL A 102 11.51 -5.52 11.49
C VAL A 102 11.91 -5.01 10.11
N ILE A 103 11.25 -3.99 9.61
CA ILE A 103 11.57 -3.40 8.30
C ILE A 103 12.95 -2.74 8.30
N GLU A 104 13.29 -1.98 9.33
CA GLU A 104 14.58 -1.28 9.43
C GLU A 104 15.77 -2.23 9.56
N THR A 105 15.57 -3.40 10.13
CA THR A 105 16.62 -4.42 10.31
C THR A 105 16.63 -5.50 9.25
N MET A 106 15.67 -5.48 8.31
CA MET A 106 15.56 -6.49 7.27
C MET A 106 16.71 -6.35 6.27
N PRO A 107 17.46 -7.43 5.99
CA PRO A 107 18.55 -7.36 5.04
C PRO A 107 18.02 -7.19 3.60
N ILE A 108 18.70 -6.33 2.83
CA ILE A 108 18.44 -6.21 1.40
C ILE A 108 18.93 -7.47 0.71
N LYS A 109 18.03 -8.15 0.02
CA LYS A 109 18.33 -9.37 -0.73
C LYS A 109 18.10 -9.15 -2.21
N ASN A 110 18.93 -9.78 -3.03
CA ASN A 110 18.69 -9.80 -4.46
C ASN A 110 17.36 -10.50 -4.78
N LEU A 111 16.65 -9.96 -5.76
CA LEU A 111 15.41 -10.54 -6.22
C LEU A 111 15.68 -11.81 -7.03
N TYR A 112 15.13 -12.92 -6.57
CA TYR A 112 15.12 -14.18 -7.31
C TYR A 112 13.77 -14.40 -7.99
N LEU A 113 13.68 -14.05 -9.27
CA LEU A 113 12.43 -14.16 -10.04
C LEU A 113 11.82 -15.55 -10.02
N GLY A 114 12.64 -16.60 -9.94
CA GLY A 114 12.17 -17.98 -9.83
C GLY A 114 11.34 -18.30 -8.58
N LYS A 115 11.47 -17.49 -7.53
CA LYS A 115 10.69 -17.63 -6.28
C LYS A 115 9.35 -16.92 -6.29
N ILE A 116 9.07 -16.10 -7.30
CA ILE A 116 7.79 -15.44 -7.45
C ILE A 116 6.77 -16.47 -7.91
N PRO A 117 5.66 -16.70 -7.18
CA PRO A 117 4.76 -17.83 -7.44
C PRO A 117 3.98 -17.71 -8.75
N PHE A 118 3.73 -16.50 -9.22
CA PHE A 118 2.93 -16.28 -10.42
C PHE A 118 3.80 -15.99 -11.64
N ARG A 119 3.82 -16.90 -12.59
CA ARG A 119 4.61 -16.78 -13.82
C ARG A 119 4.33 -15.49 -14.59
N ILE A 120 3.06 -15.10 -14.70
CA ILE A 120 2.64 -13.88 -15.39
C ILE A 120 3.24 -12.63 -14.71
N CYS A 121 3.20 -12.59 -13.39
CA CYS A 121 3.80 -11.48 -12.64
C CYS A 121 5.32 -11.41 -12.77
N ARG A 122 6.01 -12.55 -12.93
CA ARG A 122 7.46 -12.57 -13.13
C ARG A 122 7.87 -11.83 -14.40
N GLU A 123 7.16 -12.07 -15.50
CA GLU A 123 7.48 -11.43 -16.77
C GLU A 123 7.27 -9.92 -16.72
N GLU A 124 6.19 -9.48 -16.07
CA GLU A 124 5.91 -8.06 -15.91
C GLU A 124 6.94 -7.39 -14.99
N ILE A 125 7.38 -8.06 -13.95
CA ILE A 125 8.45 -7.56 -13.07
C ILE A 125 9.77 -7.44 -13.84
N ARG A 126 10.13 -8.40 -14.68
CA ARG A 126 11.31 -8.28 -15.54
C ARG A 126 11.26 -7.04 -16.41
N LYS A 127 10.13 -6.80 -17.05
CA LYS A 127 9.94 -5.60 -17.90
C LYS A 127 10.10 -4.31 -17.11
N LEU A 128 9.51 -4.25 -15.89
CA LEU A 128 9.57 -3.08 -15.03
C LEU A 128 10.99 -2.73 -14.61
N TYR A 129 11.78 -3.72 -14.28
CA TYR A 129 13.14 -3.53 -13.77
C TYR A 129 14.23 -3.77 -14.81
N LYS A 130 13.86 -4.09 -16.05
CA LYS A 130 14.81 -4.48 -17.10
C LYS A 130 15.78 -5.57 -16.63
N LEU A 131 15.25 -6.52 -15.86
CA LEU A 131 16.04 -7.62 -15.34
C LEU A 131 16.29 -8.67 -16.41
N GLU A 132 17.54 -9.07 -16.56
CA GLU A 132 17.94 -10.20 -17.39
C GLU A 132 17.95 -11.49 -16.56
N GLU A 133 17.80 -12.63 -17.21
CA GLU A 133 17.90 -13.93 -16.58
C GLU A 133 19.34 -14.27 -16.14
#